data_19e3af1a9e2bfa932dec44721787a95b
#
_entry.id   19e3af1a9e2bfa932dec44721787a95b
#
_cell.length_a   1.000
_cell.length_b   1.000
_cell.length_c   1.000
_cell.angle_alpha   90.00
_cell.angle_beta   90.00
_cell.angle_gamma   90.00
#
_symmetry.space_group_name_H-M   'P 1'
#
loop_
_entity.id
_entity.type
_entity.pdbx_description
1 polymer ?
#
loop_
_entity_poly.entity_id
_entity_poly.type
_entity_poly.pdbx_seq_one_letter_code
_entity_poly.pdbx_strand_id
1 'polypeptide(L)'
;MELRVLEYFLSVVDLGSVTAASQEVHVTQPSLSRQIRQLEHELGLTLFRRGEGALRLTPAGRAFLPVARDLIARSRLAKDTARSMASGAGVPLTVIAPPTTVTDVVAPFVVASGPPGQIVDVVEASPHGVYTALAIGQADFAIGTRPPGSDLEYTVLGQAPVWAQMAPGHPWADRDHVDLTDISTGRVIVMDELHGVRRVLDEAAAKAGLGYDAAYVARAPAVAQALAAAGKGVCILSDDPRFGLRSLPIRLTDGLLHVTLFGAWDPTHYAASQIRACLDELAEFCRGLFAAVH
;
A
#
# COMPACT_ATOMS: atom_id res chain seq x y z
N MET A 1 24.95 -5.51 -17.90
CA MET A 1 24.31 -6.41 -16.87
C MET A 1 23.11 -7.12 -17.50
N GLU A 2 23.13 -8.46 -17.52
CA GLU A 2 22.04 -9.29 -18.10
C GLU A 2 21.13 -9.83 -16.98
N LEU A 3 19.81 -9.92 -17.24
CA LEU A 3 18.85 -10.48 -16.27
C LEU A 3 19.21 -11.88 -15.80
N ARG A 4 19.70 -12.74 -16.73
CA ARG A 4 20.18 -14.08 -16.39
C ARG A 4 21.28 -14.09 -15.34
N VAL A 5 22.18 -13.10 -15.37
CA VAL A 5 23.27 -13.00 -14.38
C VAL A 5 22.73 -12.56 -13.00
N LEU A 6 21.66 -11.75 -12.98
CA LEU A 6 20.94 -11.45 -11.74
C LEU A 6 20.24 -12.70 -11.18
N GLU A 7 19.62 -13.54 -12.00
CA GLU A 7 19.07 -14.83 -11.55
C GLU A 7 20.16 -15.72 -10.93
N TYR A 8 21.35 -15.76 -11.53
CA TYR A 8 22.50 -16.46 -10.97
C TYR A 8 22.92 -15.90 -9.61
N PHE A 9 22.99 -14.58 -9.48
CA PHE A 9 23.28 -13.92 -8.21
C PHE A 9 22.25 -14.31 -7.13
N LEU A 10 20.96 -14.26 -7.45
CA LEU A 10 19.90 -14.62 -6.52
C LEU A 10 19.95 -16.09 -6.11
N SER A 11 20.17 -17.01 -7.07
CA SER A 11 20.31 -18.44 -6.78
C SER A 11 21.48 -18.71 -5.83
N VAL A 12 22.62 -18.01 -6.03
CA VAL A 12 23.78 -18.13 -5.11
C VAL A 12 23.45 -17.59 -3.72
N VAL A 13 22.68 -16.51 -3.61
CA VAL A 13 22.23 -15.97 -2.32
C VAL A 13 21.29 -16.92 -1.60
N ASP A 14 20.29 -17.44 -2.31
CA ASP A 14 19.21 -18.26 -1.72
C ASP A 14 19.74 -19.65 -1.28
N LEU A 15 20.68 -20.22 -2.04
CA LEU A 15 21.29 -21.52 -1.71
C LEU A 15 22.57 -21.43 -0.87
N GLY A 16 23.14 -20.24 -0.68
CA GLY A 16 24.36 -20.01 0.10
C GLY A 16 25.61 -20.69 -0.45
N SER A 17 25.56 -21.28 -1.65
CA SER A 17 26.59 -22.08 -2.27
C SER A 17 26.62 -21.93 -3.79
N VAL A 18 27.80 -21.59 -4.33
CA VAL A 18 28.01 -21.51 -5.79
C VAL A 18 27.81 -22.87 -6.45
N THR A 19 28.23 -23.95 -5.78
CA THR A 19 28.09 -25.32 -6.30
C THR A 19 26.61 -25.72 -6.38
N ALA A 20 25.84 -25.51 -5.30
CA ALA A 20 24.40 -25.79 -5.31
C ALA A 20 23.67 -24.92 -6.33
N ALA A 21 23.97 -23.63 -6.39
CA ALA A 21 23.40 -22.72 -7.37
C ALA A 21 23.69 -23.13 -8.82
N SER A 22 24.92 -23.59 -9.10
CA SER A 22 25.29 -24.06 -10.45
C SER A 22 24.49 -25.27 -10.92
N GLN A 23 24.14 -26.17 -10.01
CA GLN A 23 23.26 -27.31 -10.29
C GLN A 23 21.84 -26.86 -10.56
N GLU A 24 21.31 -25.96 -9.74
CA GLU A 24 19.95 -25.41 -9.88
C GLU A 24 19.76 -24.67 -11.21
N VAL A 25 20.72 -23.83 -11.60
CA VAL A 25 20.63 -23.06 -12.85
C VAL A 25 21.24 -23.80 -14.07
N HIS A 26 21.57 -25.09 -13.92
CA HIS A 26 22.06 -25.97 -14.97
C HIS A 26 23.29 -25.44 -15.73
N VAL A 27 24.25 -24.87 -15.01
CA VAL A 27 25.55 -24.44 -15.57
C VAL A 27 26.72 -25.04 -14.79
N THR A 28 27.92 -25.01 -15.36
CA THR A 28 29.10 -25.44 -14.61
C THR A 28 29.48 -24.40 -13.53
N GLN A 29 29.96 -24.87 -12.38
CA GLN A 29 30.39 -23.99 -11.30
C GLN A 29 31.45 -22.96 -11.72
N PRO A 30 32.50 -23.30 -12.55
CA PRO A 30 33.42 -22.29 -13.07
C PRO A 30 32.75 -21.22 -13.93
N SER A 31 31.71 -21.59 -14.71
CA SER A 31 30.93 -20.64 -15.53
C SER A 31 30.15 -19.69 -14.63
N LEU A 32 29.40 -20.23 -13.65
CA LEU A 32 28.65 -19.43 -12.71
C LEU A 32 29.55 -18.45 -11.94
N SER A 33 30.68 -18.93 -11.42
CA SER A 33 31.64 -18.09 -10.72
C SER A 33 32.25 -16.98 -11.59
N ARG A 34 32.40 -17.22 -12.89
CA ARG A 34 32.88 -16.21 -13.85
C ARG A 34 31.79 -15.14 -14.07
N GLN A 35 30.55 -15.55 -14.25
CA GLN A 35 29.43 -14.62 -14.45
C GLN A 35 29.21 -13.72 -13.20
N ILE A 36 29.29 -14.27 -12.01
CA ILE A 36 29.20 -13.47 -10.77
C ILE A 36 30.35 -12.45 -10.69
N ARG A 37 31.59 -12.88 -10.97
CA ARG A 37 32.73 -11.94 -10.97
C ARG A 37 32.61 -10.86 -12.04
N GLN A 38 32.04 -11.20 -13.21
CA GLN A 38 31.76 -10.24 -14.26
C GLN A 38 30.73 -9.20 -13.78
N LEU A 39 29.65 -9.64 -13.10
CA LEU A 39 28.66 -8.74 -12.50
C LEU A 39 29.31 -7.80 -11.47
N GLU A 40 30.11 -8.34 -10.56
CA GLU A 40 30.86 -7.54 -9.57
C GLU A 40 31.75 -6.48 -10.23
N HIS A 41 32.45 -6.86 -11.31
CA HIS A 41 33.30 -5.95 -12.07
C HIS A 41 32.48 -4.86 -12.77
N GLU A 42 31.35 -5.21 -13.45
CA GLU A 42 30.46 -4.24 -14.11
C GLU A 42 29.85 -3.23 -13.12
N LEU A 43 29.50 -3.69 -11.92
CA LEU A 43 28.94 -2.84 -10.87
C LEU A 43 30.01 -2.03 -10.11
N GLY A 44 31.27 -2.40 -10.23
CA GLY A 44 32.36 -1.85 -9.41
C GLY A 44 32.24 -2.20 -7.92
N LEU A 45 31.53 -3.30 -7.58
CA LEU A 45 31.20 -3.71 -6.22
C LEU A 45 31.59 -5.18 -6.00
N THR A 46 32.04 -5.50 -4.78
CA THR A 46 32.14 -6.90 -4.34
C THR A 46 30.84 -7.28 -3.65
N LEU A 47 30.11 -8.24 -4.20
CA LEU A 47 28.80 -8.67 -3.67
C LEU A 47 28.93 -9.82 -2.67
N PHE A 48 29.92 -10.70 -2.87
CA PHE A 48 30.18 -11.85 -2.01
C PHE A 48 31.56 -11.80 -1.36
N ARG A 49 31.65 -12.37 -0.15
CA ARG A 49 32.90 -12.64 0.53
C ARG A 49 32.97 -14.10 0.99
N ARG A 50 34.14 -14.68 0.96
CA ARG A 50 34.37 -15.98 1.58
C ARG A 50 34.44 -15.81 3.10
N GLY A 51 33.66 -16.58 3.85
CA GLY A 51 33.73 -16.72 5.29
C GLY A 51 34.19 -18.14 5.66
N GLU A 52 34.33 -18.43 6.93
CA GLU A 52 34.65 -19.77 7.42
C GLU A 52 33.58 -20.77 6.95
N GLY A 53 33.84 -21.47 5.84
CA GLY A 53 33.01 -22.56 5.30
C GLY A 53 31.78 -22.14 4.48
N ALA A 54 31.42 -20.86 4.38
CA ALA A 54 30.23 -20.41 3.62
C ALA A 54 30.47 -19.11 2.84
N LEU A 55 29.80 -19.00 1.72
CA LEU A 55 29.73 -17.75 0.95
C LEU A 55 28.71 -16.80 1.60
N ARG A 56 29.11 -15.56 1.86
CA ARG A 56 28.25 -14.56 2.50
C ARG A 56 28.21 -13.27 1.70
N LEU A 57 27.06 -12.59 1.72
CA LEU A 57 26.94 -11.25 1.15
C LEU A 57 27.80 -10.23 1.91
N THR A 58 28.43 -9.33 1.16
CA THR A 58 29.03 -8.11 1.69
C THR A 58 27.92 -7.11 2.08
N PRO A 59 28.22 -5.98 2.75
CA PRO A 59 27.28 -4.88 2.90
C PRO A 59 26.71 -4.39 1.57
N ALA A 60 27.53 -4.26 0.52
CA ALA A 60 27.10 -3.88 -0.82
C ALA A 60 26.18 -4.95 -1.43
N GLY A 61 26.50 -6.25 -1.27
CA GLY A 61 25.65 -7.34 -1.72
C GLY A 61 24.27 -7.34 -1.04
N ARG A 62 24.21 -7.04 0.26
CA ARG A 62 22.94 -6.91 0.97
C ARG A 62 22.11 -5.71 0.49
N ALA A 63 22.75 -4.60 0.19
CA ALA A 63 22.06 -3.42 -0.36
C ALA A 63 21.59 -3.67 -1.80
N PHE A 64 22.35 -4.42 -2.59
CA PHE A 64 21.99 -4.75 -3.98
C PHE A 64 20.91 -5.84 -4.09
N LEU A 65 20.78 -6.73 -3.11
CA LEU A 65 19.84 -7.86 -3.14
C LEU A 65 18.38 -7.45 -3.42
N PRO A 66 17.79 -6.46 -2.72
CA PRO A 66 16.42 -6.05 -3.03
C PRO A 66 16.29 -5.48 -4.45
N VAL A 67 17.27 -4.75 -4.94
CA VAL A 67 17.29 -4.22 -6.32
C VAL A 67 17.30 -5.34 -7.35
N ALA A 68 18.13 -6.36 -7.15
CA ALA A 68 18.20 -7.52 -8.05
C ALA A 68 16.88 -8.32 -8.05
N ARG A 69 16.25 -8.51 -6.88
CA ARG A 69 14.94 -9.17 -6.76
C ARG A 69 13.84 -8.40 -7.47
N ASP A 70 13.78 -7.10 -7.32
CA ASP A 70 12.79 -6.24 -7.98
C ASP A 70 12.94 -6.30 -9.51
N LEU A 71 14.15 -6.19 -10.05
CA LEU A 71 14.41 -6.31 -11.49
C LEU A 71 13.95 -7.66 -12.08
N ILE A 72 14.22 -8.76 -11.38
CA ILE A 72 13.76 -10.09 -11.83
C ILE A 72 12.25 -10.23 -11.73
N ALA A 73 11.62 -9.73 -10.67
CA ALA A 73 10.16 -9.74 -10.52
C ALA A 73 9.49 -8.95 -11.66
N ARG A 74 9.98 -7.75 -11.97
CA ARG A 74 9.48 -6.93 -13.10
C ARG A 74 9.67 -7.62 -14.45
N SER A 75 10.81 -8.29 -14.66
CA SER A 75 11.04 -9.05 -15.89
C SER A 75 10.07 -10.22 -16.05
N ARG A 76 9.74 -10.93 -14.96
CA ARG A 76 8.74 -12.01 -14.97
C ARG A 76 7.35 -11.45 -15.26
N LEU A 77 6.95 -10.39 -14.56
CA LEU A 77 5.68 -9.71 -14.80
C LEU A 77 5.53 -9.28 -16.28
N ALA A 78 6.56 -8.68 -16.88
CA ALA A 78 6.53 -8.28 -18.28
C ALA A 78 6.33 -9.47 -19.24
N LYS A 79 6.95 -10.63 -18.95
CA LYS A 79 6.74 -11.85 -19.73
C LYS A 79 5.33 -12.42 -19.58
N ASP A 80 4.78 -12.41 -18.36
CA ASP A 80 3.45 -12.93 -18.08
C ASP A 80 2.37 -12.01 -18.68
N THR A 81 2.56 -10.70 -18.59
CA THR A 81 1.76 -9.69 -19.28
C THR A 81 1.73 -9.93 -20.80
N ALA A 82 2.90 -10.08 -21.43
CA ALA A 82 2.96 -10.36 -22.86
C ALA A 82 2.23 -11.66 -23.27
N ARG A 83 2.31 -12.70 -22.44
CA ARG A 83 1.57 -13.95 -22.65
C ARG A 83 0.06 -13.76 -22.52
N SER A 84 -0.39 -13.03 -21.49
CA SER A 84 -1.81 -12.72 -21.27
C SER A 84 -2.39 -11.90 -22.43
N MET A 85 -1.66 -10.90 -22.91
CA MET A 85 -2.03 -10.13 -24.10
C MET A 85 -2.17 -11.03 -25.35
N ALA A 86 -1.24 -11.96 -25.55
CA ALA A 86 -1.26 -12.89 -26.70
C ALA A 86 -2.42 -13.91 -26.63
N SER A 87 -2.86 -14.27 -25.44
CA SER A 87 -3.95 -15.25 -25.23
C SER A 87 -5.34 -14.62 -25.17
N GLY A 88 -5.47 -13.29 -25.13
CA GLY A 88 -6.73 -12.59 -24.91
C GLY A 88 -7.31 -12.81 -23.50
N ALA A 89 -6.59 -13.48 -22.61
CA ALA A 89 -6.93 -13.54 -21.19
C ALA A 89 -6.63 -12.18 -20.55
N GLY A 90 -7.43 -11.79 -19.54
CA GLY A 90 -7.16 -10.57 -18.79
C GLY A 90 -5.75 -10.59 -18.19
N VAL A 91 -5.08 -9.44 -18.18
CA VAL A 91 -3.74 -9.33 -17.60
C VAL A 91 -3.82 -9.23 -16.08
N PRO A 92 -2.89 -9.86 -15.34
CA PRO A 92 -2.79 -9.67 -13.92
C PRO A 92 -2.45 -8.21 -13.59
N LEU A 93 -3.19 -7.59 -12.68
CA LEU A 93 -3.02 -6.20 -12.28
C LEU A 93 -2.37 -6.11 -10.90
N THR A 94 -1.45 -5.15 -10.78
CA THR A 94 -0.87 -4.73 -9.49
C THR A 94 -1.48 -3.39 -9.09
N VAL A 95 -1.96 -3.28 -7.86
CA VAL A 95 -2.48 -2.03 -7.30
C VAL A 95 -1.51 -1.44 -6.28
N ILE A 96 -1.41 -0.12 -6.23
CA ILE A 96 -0.71 0.58 -5.16
C ILE A 96 -1.71 1.37 -4.32
N ALA A 97 -1.65 1.19 -3.00
CA ALA A 97 -2.58 1.82 -2.07
C ALA A 97 -1.95 2.05 -0.68
N PRO A 98 -2.53 2.95 0.15
CA PRO A 98 -2.15 3.07 1.55
C PRO A 98 -2.49 1.79 2.34
N PRO A 99 -1.74 1.46 3.41
CA PRO A 99 -1.94 0.25 4.20
C PRO A 99 -3.38 0.03 4.69
N THR A 100 -4.05 1.07 5.18
CA THR A 100 -5.48 1.01 5.57
C THR A 100 -6.37 0.62 4.39
N THR A 101 -6.18 1.26 3.22
CA THR A 101 -6.95 0.94 2.01
C THR A 101 -6.69 -0.49 1.53
N VAL A 102 -5.44 -0.98 1.67
CA VAL A 102 -5.12 -2.38 1.37
C VAL A 102 -5.92 -3.33 2.27
N THR A 103 -5.90 -3.10 3.58
CA THR A 103 -6.55 -3.97 4.56
C THR A 103 -8.08 -3.92 4.49
N ASP A 104 -8.65 -2.71 4.39
CA ASP A 104 -10.08 -2.50 4.61
C ASP A 104 -10.89 -2.44 3.29
N VAL A 105 -10.21 -2.33 2.14
CA VAL A 105 -10.87 -2.23 0.82
C VAL A 105 -10.34 -3.27 -0.17
N VAL A 106 -9.03 -3.25 -0.47
CA VAL A 106 -8.47 -4.10 -1.55
C VAL A 106 -8.54 -5.59 -1.19
N ALA A 107 -8.11 -5.96 0.00
CA ALA A 107 -8.11 -7.37 0.41
C ALA A 107 -9.54 -7.95 0.51
N PRO A 108 -10.54 -7.27 1.11
CA PRO A 108 -11.94 -7.72 1.04
C PRO A 108 -12.49 -7.79 -0.38
N PHE A 109 -12.14 -6.85 -1.26
CA PHE A 109 -12.54 -6.89 -2.68
C PHE A 109 -11.99 -8.12 -3.40
N VAL A 110 -10.70 -8.43 -3.22
CA VAL A 110 -10.07 -9.63 -3.81
C VAL A 110 -10.79 -10.91 -3.36
N VAL A 111 -11.20 -11.00 -2.10
CA VAL A 111 -11.99 -12.13 -1.59
C VAL A 111 -13.37 -12.20 -2.25
N ALA A 112 -14.04 -11.05 -2.41
CA ALA A 112 -15.39 -10.96 -2.98
C ALA A 112 -15.42 -11.25 -4.50
N SER A 113 -14.38 -10.82 -5.22
CA SER A 113 -14.30 -10.98 -6.70
C SER A 113 -14.08 -12.41 -7.15
N GLY A 114 -13.60 -13.30 -6.29
CA GLY A 114 -13.34 -14.72 -6.62
C GLY A 114 -12.26 -14.91 -7.70
N PRO A 115 -11.91 -16.18 -8.03
CA PRO A 115 -11.00 -16.48 -9.13
C PRO A 115 -11.72 -16.45 -10.50
N PRO A 116 -11.05 -15.99 -11.59
CA PRO A 116 -9.71 -15.38 -11.58
C PRO A 116 -9.79 -13.88 -11.29
N GLY A 117 -9.49 -13.48 -10.05
CA GLY A 117 -9.40 -12.06 -9.69
C GLY A 117 -8.41 -11.31 -10.59
N GLN A 118 -8.72 -10.05 -10.92
CA GLN A 118 -7.85 -9.23 -11.76
C GLN A 118 -6.62 -8.72 -10.98
N ILE A 119 -6.79 -8.44 -9.69
CA ILE A 119 -5.70 -7.97 -8.81
C ILE A 119 -4.92 -9.17 -8.28
N VAL A 120 -3.62 -9.23 -8.61
CA VAL A 120 -2.74 -10.34 -8.20
C VAL A 120 -1.64 -9.91 -7.25
N ASP A 121 -1.36 -8.61 -7.16
CA ASP A 121 -0.33 -8.08 -6.27
C ASP A 121 -0.70 -6.68 -5.77
N VAL A 122 -0.16 -6.32 -4.61
CA VAL A 122 -0.42 -5.04 -3.95
C VAL A 122 0.90 -4.44 -3.48
N VAL A 123 1.14 -3.19 -3.83
CA VAL A 123 2.26 -2.39 -3.33
C VAL A 123 1.74 -1.41 -2.30
N GLU A 124 2.25 -1.47 -1.08
CA GLU A 124 1.91 -0.48 -0.06
C GLU A 124 2.74 0.79 -0.24
N ALA A 125 2.07 1.93 -0.20
CA ALA A 125 2.72 3.24 -0.19
C ALA A 125 2.03 4.20 0.79
N SER A 126 2.75 5.24 1.20
CA SER A 126 2.12 6.30 1.98
C SER A 126 1.01 7.00 1.17
N PRO A 127 -0.04 7.55 1.80
CA PRO A 127 -1.11 8.27 1.10
C PRO A 127 -0.61 9.39 0.18
N HIS A 128 0.52 9.97 0.50
CA HIS A 128 1.17 11.02 -0.31
C HIS A 128 1.97 10.45 -1.49
N GLY A 129 2.46 9.21 -1.36
CA GLY A 129 3.39 8.59 -2.32
C GLY A 129 2.74 7.75 -3.42
N VAL A 130 1.44 7.40 -3.32
CA VAL A 130 0.81 6.44 -4.24
C VAL A 130 0.90 6.84 -5.72
N TYR A 131 0.67 8.10 -6.05
CA TYR A 131 0.74 8.56 -7.44
C TYR A 131 2.17 8.73 -7.95
N THR A 132 3.11 9.07 -7.08
CA THR A 132 4.54 9.09 -7.44
C THR A 132 5.03 7.68 -7.76
N ALA A 133 4.64 6.70 -6.97
CA ALA A 133 5.00 5.31 -7.19
C ALA A 133 4.31 4.72 -8.44
N LEU A 134 3.07 5.13 -8.75
CA LEU A 134 2.39 4.81 -10.00
C LEU A 134 3.16 5.39 -11.20
N ALA A 135 3.55 6.65 -11.16
CA ALA A 135 4.27 7.33 -12.24
C ALA A 135 5.62 6.68 -12.58
N ILE A 136 6.27 6.03 -11.62
CA ILE A 136 7.51 5.27 -11.86
C ILE A 136 7.28 3.79 -12.18
N GLY A 137 6.01 3.40 -12.45
CA GLY A 137 5.65 2.07 -12.92
C GLY A 137 5.77 0.97 -11.86
N GLN A 138 5.53 1.26 -10.59
CA GLN A 138 5.52 0.24 -9.54
C GLN A 138 4.23 -0.58 -9.50
N ALA A 139 3.16 -0.09 -10.12
CA ALA A 139 1.87 -0.75 -10.22
C ALA A 139 1.14 -0.30 -11.49
N ASP A 140 0.05 -0.98 -11.83
CA ASP A 140 -0.77 -0.68 -13.00
C ASP A 140 -1.79 0.43 -12.71
N PHE A 141 -2.26 0.54 -11.46
CA PHE A 141 -3.13 1.61 -11.00
C PHE A 141 -2.93 1.89 -9.51
N ALA A 142 -3.46 3.01 -9.05
CA ALA A 142 -3.32 3.45 -7.67
C ALA A 142 -4.68 3.75 -7.03
N ILE A 143 -4.79 3.53 -5.71
CA ILE A 143 -5.90 4.04 -4.92
C ILE A 143 -5.35 5.10 -3.97
N GLY A 144 -5.85 6.32 -4.11
CA GLY A 144 -5.43 7.46 -3.31
C GLY A 144 -6.59 8.12 -2.57
N THR A 145 -6.26 9.01 -1.63
CA THR A 145 -7.23 9.79 -0.83
C THR A 145 -7.31 11.25 -1.26
N ARG A 146 -6.71 11.59 -2.40
CA ARG A 146 -6.77 12.90 -3.07
C ARG A 146 -7.03 12.69 -4.54
N PRO A 147 -7.64 13.63 -5.25
CA PRO A 147 -7.66 13.60 -6.70
C PRO A 147 -6.22 13.54 -7.24
N PRO A 148 -5.95 12.70 -8.27
CA PRO A 148 -4.64 12.67 -8.92
C PRO A 148 -4.39 13.94 -9.74
N GLY A 149 -3.16 14.08 -10.24
CA GLY A 149 -2.81 15.11 -11.23
C GLY A 149 -3.51 14.91 -12.57
N SER A 150 -3.45 15.92 -13.42
CA SER A 150 -4.13 15.97 -14.72
C SER A 150 -3.58 14.99 -15.78
N ASP A 151 -2.48 14.36 -15.52
CA ASP A 151 -1.81 13.33 -16.33
C ASP A 151 -2.39 11.92 -16.11
N LEU A 152 -3.23 11.74 -15.10
CA LEU A 152 -3.90 10.48 -14.79
C LEU A 152 -5.41 10.60 -15.00
N GLU A 153 -6.02 9.53 -15.51
CA GLU A 153 -7.46 9.33 -15.40
C GLU A 153 -7.81 8.75 -14.03
N TYR A 154 -9.03 9.01 -13.56
CA TYR A 154 -9.48 8.46 -12.28
C TYR A 154 -11.01 8.24 -12.25
N THR A 155 -11.42 7.37 -11.33
CA THR A 155 -12.81 7.21 -10.90
C THR A 155 -12.91 7.39 -9.39
N VAL A 156 -14.04 7.88 -8.91
CA VAL A 156 -14.35 7.94 -7.47
C VAL A 156 -14.87 6.57 -7.05
N LEU A 157 -14.13 5.91 -6.14
CA LEU A 157 -14.48 4.58 -5.65
C LEU A 157 -15.57 4.63 -4.56
N GLY A 158 -15.51 5.65 -3.70
CA GLY A 158 -16.47 5.81 -2.61
C GLY A 158 -16.00 6.78 -1.55
N GLN A 159 -16.78 6.90 -0.50
CA GLN A 159 -16.52 7.76 0.66
C GLN A 159 -16.42 6.90 1.91
N ALA A 160 -15.19 6.60 2.33
CA ALA A 160 -14.94 5.84 3.55
C ALA A 160 -15.23 6.71 4.79
N PRO A 161 -16.04 6.24 5.74
CA PRO A 161 -16.38 7.00 6.94
C PRO A 161 -15.14 7.24 7.80
N VAL A 162 -15.14 8.40 8.49
CA VAL A 162 -14.13 8.73 9.50
C VAL A 162 -14.77 8.67 10.86
N TRP A 163 -14.14 7.96 11.77
CA TRP A 163 -14.65 7.63 13.07
C TRP A 163 -13.90 8.35 14.19
N ALA A 164 -14.62 8.74 15.22
CA ALA A 164 -14.08 9.00 16.54
C ALA A 164 -14.06 7.67 17.31
N GLN A 165 -12.87 7.14 17.58
CA GLN A 165 -12.69 5.86 18.26
C GLN A 165 -12.15 6.08 19.67
N MET A 166 -12.78 5.44 20.68
CA MET A 166 -12.50 5.68 22.09
C MET A 166 -12.68 4.43 22.94
N ALA A 167 -12.11 4.45 24.12
CA ALA A 167 -12.35 3.40 25.12
C ALA A 167 -13.84 3.37 25.54
N PRO A 168 -14.41 2.19 25.87
CA PRO A 168 -15.82 2.07 26.25
C PRO A 168 -16.26 2.95 27.41
N GLY A 169 -15.34 3.33 28.30
CA GLY A 169 -15.62 4.22 29.44
C GLY A 169 -15.48 5.72 29.15
N HIS A 170 -15.26 6.11 27.88
CA HIS A 170 -15.17 7.51 27.54
C HIS A 170 -16.55 8.19 27.57
N PRO A 171 -16.67 9.47 28.01
CA PRO A 171 -17.97 10.18 28.13
C PRO A 171 -18.79 10.24 26.84
N TRP A 172 -18.16 10.06 25.68
CA TRP A 172 -18.86 10.04 24.39
C TRP A 172 -19.28 8.64 23.94
N ALA A 173 -18.80 7.57 24.57
CA ALA A 173 -18.97 6.19 24.10
C ALA A 173 -20.43 5.72 23.98
N ASP A 174 -21.34 6.31 24.75
CA ASP A 174 -22.76 5.97 24.75
C ASP A 174 -23.60 6.90 23.85
N ARG A 175 -22.97 7.78 23.07
CA ARG A 175 -23.66 8.64 22.11
C ARG A 175 -23.87 7.90 20.79
N ASP A 176 -24.73 8.46 19.92
CA ASP A 176 -24.92 7.98 18.53
C ASP A 176 -23.88 8.55 17.57
N HIS A 177 -23.30 9.70 17.88
CA HIS A 177 -22.29 10.40 17.08
C HIS A 177 -21.45 11.36 17.95
N VAL A 178 -20.36 11.85 17.37
CA VAL A 178 -19.54 12.93 17.92
C VAL A 178 -19.66 14.13 17.01
N ASP A 179 -19.95 15.31 17.55
CA ASP A 179 -19.96 16.54 16.75
C ASP A 179 -18.53 17.06 16.53
N LEU A 180 -18.30 17.75 15.42
CA LEU A 180 -17.00 18.38 15.15
C LEU A 180 -16.62 19.40 16.24
N THR A 181 -17.60 20.02 16.91
CA THR A 181 -17.38 20.91 18.05
C THR A 181 -16.86 20.17 19.29
N ASP A 182 -17.25 18.91 19.49
CA ASP A 182 -16.68 18.08 20.56
C ASP A 182 -15.18 17.82 20.31
N ILE A 183 -14.81 17.56 19.03
CA ILE A 183 -13.41 17.38 18.61
C ILE A 183 -12.56 18.61 18.94
N SER A 184 -13.15 19.81 18.77
CA SER A 184 -12.43 21.07 19.03
C SER A 184 -12.07 21.31 20.49
N THR A 185 -12.82 20.69 21.41
CA THR A 185 -12.63 20.86 22.87
C THR A 185 -12.10 19.60 23.57
N GLY A 186 -12.12 18.47 22.85
CA GLY A 186 -11.71 17.17 23.37
C GLY A 186 -10.19 16.90 23.29
N ARG A 187 -9.74 15.88 24.00
CA ARG A 187 -8.39 15.33 23.84
C ARG A 187 -8.39 14.39 22.64
N VAL A 188 -7.86 14.83 21.53
CA VAL A 188 -7.84 14.03 20.30
C VAL A 188 -6.44 13.50 19.96
N ILE A 189 -6.42 12.33 19.36
CA ILE A 189 -5.26 11.65 18.81
C ILE A 189 -5.48 11.62 17.31
N VAL A 190 -4.58 12.27 16.56
CA VAL A 190 -4.72 12.40 15.12
C VAL A 190 -3.55 11.73 14.41
N MET A 191 -3.72 11.46 13.12
CA MET A 191 -2.65 11.04 12.26
C MET A 191 -1.75 12.23 11.89
N ASP A 192 -0.56 11.95 11.35
CA ASP A 192 0.32 12.98 10.82
C ASP A 192 -0.33 13.74 9.62
N GLU A 193 0.22 14.88 9.27
CA GLU A 193 -0.33 15.80 8.25
C GLU A 193 -0.39 15.19 6.83
N LEU A 194 0.38 14.14 6.57
CA LEU A 194 0.38 13.47 5.27
C LEU A 194 -0.75 12.44 5.13
N HIS A 195 -1.45 12.13 6.21
CA HIS A 195 -2.52 11.16 6.22
C HIS A 195 -3.84 11.74 5.70
N GLY A 196 -4.59 10.98 4.87
CA GLY A 196 -5.84 11.45 4.27
C GLY A 196 -6.92 11.83 5.28
N VAL A 197 -7.04 11.06 6.36
CA VAL A 197 -7.99 11.35 7.46
C VAL A 197 -7.65 12.67 8.17
N ARG A 198 -6.36 12.93 8.42
CA ARG A 198 -5.93 14.19 9.03
C ARG A 198 -6.31 15.38 8.16
N ARG A 199 -6.06 15.30 6.87
CA ARG A 199 -6.41 16.36 5.92
C ARG A 199 -7.90 16.68 5.92
N VAL A 200 -8.78 15.68 5.82
CA VAL A 200 -10.23 15.93 5.80
C VAL A 200 -10.76 16.47 7.13
N LEU A 201 -10.15 16.09 8.26
CA LEU A 201 -10.45 16.66 9.57
C LEU A 201 -10.05 18.13 9.63
N ASP A 202 -8.84 18.47 9.21
CA ASP A 202 -8.32 19.84 9.19
C ASP A 202 -9.16 20.75 8.28
N GLU A 203 -9.54 20.25 7.08
CA GLU A 203 -10.42 20.98 6.14
C GLU A 203 -11.82 21.21 6.75
N ALA A 204 -12.40 20.21 7.40
CA ALA A 204 -13.70 20.33 8.04
C ALA A 204 -13.66 21.33 9.21
N ALA A 205 -12.63 21.26 10.06
CA ALA A 205 -12.44 22.19 11.16
C ALA A 205 -12.25 23.63 10.65
N ALA A 206 -11.39 23.83 9.64
CA ALA A 206 -11.18 25.15 9.05
C ALA A 206 -12.46 25.74 8.43
N LYS A 207 -13.26 24.92 7.70
CA LYS A 207 -14.56 25.32 7.14
C LYS A 207 -15.55 25.74 8.21
N ALA A 208 -15.54 25.09 9.37
CA ALA A 208 -16.40 25.42 10.50
C ALA A 208 -15.86 26.57 11.39
N GLY A 209 -14.68 27.10 11.07
CA GLY A 209 -14.02 28.11 11.91
C GLY A 209 -13.57 27.58 13.28
N LEU A 210 -13.36 26.27 13.40
CA LEU A 210 -12.93 25.57 14.61
C LEU A 210 -11.45 25.23 14.53
N GLY A 211 -10.76 25.34 15.66
CA GLY A 211 -9.44 24.76 15.86
C GLY A 211 -9.56 23.56 16.81
N TYR A 212 -8.57 22.68 16.83
CA TYR A 212 -8.44 21.64 17.84
C TYR A 212 -6.97 21.47 18.21
N ASP A 213 -6.73 21.04 19.45
CA ASP A 213 -5.37 20.74 19.94
C ASP A 213 -5.17 19.23 20.00
N ALA A 214 -4.25 18.73 19.16
CA ALA A 214 -3.94 17.33 19.09
C ALA A 214 -3.09 16.91 20.32
N ALA A 215 -3.68 16.17 21.23
CA ALA A 215 -2.96 15.63 22.39
C ALA A 215 -1.82 14.68 21.97
N TYR A 216 -1.99 13.96 20.83
CA TYR A 216 -0.98 13.09 20.24
C TYR A 216 -1.11 13.10 18.73
N VAL A 217 0.05 12.98 18.05
CA VAL A 217 0.15 12.78 16.60
C VAL A 217 0.77 11.41 16.36
N ALA A 218 0.05 10.50 15.71
CA ALA A 218 0.49 9.14 15.41
C ALA A 218 0.82 8.99 13.92
N ARG A 219 1.81 8.14 13.60
CA ARG A 219 2.16 7.78 12.22
C ARG A 219 1.59 6.43 11.79
N ALA A 220 1.11 5.64 12.75
CA ALA A 220 0.50 4.34 12.49
C ALA A 220 -0.87 4.27 13.17
N PRO A 221 -1.94 3.90 12.44
CA PRO A 221 -3.30 3.78 12.98
C PRO A 221 -3.38 2.91 14.24
N ALA A 222 -2.71 1.76 14.24
CA ALA A 222 -2.69 0.86 15.38
C ALA A 222 -2.13 1.50 16.68
N VAL A 223 -1.17 2.45 16.54
CA VAL A 223 -0.62 3.18 17.69
C VAL A 223 -1.63 4.21 18.18
N ALA A 224 -2.34 4.92 17.28
CA ALA A 224 -3.41 5.83 17.65
C ALA A 224 -4.52 5.11 18.42
N GLN A 225 -4.95 3.94 17.94
CA GLN A 225 -5.95 3.09 18.60
C GLN A 225 -5.47 2.58 19.96
N ALA A 226 -4.20 2.16 20.08
CA ALA A 226 -3.63 1.73 21.36
C ALA A 226 -3.61 2.86 22.41
N LEU A 227 -3.28 4.09 21.99
CA LEU A 227 -3.33 5.28 22.84
C LEU A 227 -4.78 5.57 23.30
N ALA A 228 -5.75 5.46 22.38
CA ALA A 228 -7.17 5.63 22.74
C ALA A 228 -7.66 4.56 23.69
N ALA A 229 -7.29 3.29 23.48
CA ALA A 229 -7.61 2.19 24.39
C ALA A 229 -6.98 2.37 25.78
N ALA A 230 -5.80 3.00 25.85
CA ALA A 230 -5.16 3.38 27.09
C ALA A 230 -5.76 4.65 27.76
N GLY A 231 -6.89 5.16 27.26
CA GLY A 231 -7.59 6.32 27.82
C GLY A 231 -6.85 7.66 27.61
N LYS A 232 -5.96 7.75 26.61
CA LYS A 232 -5.18 8.97 26.35
C LYS A 232 -5.95 10.03 25.55
N GLY A 233 -7.11 9.69 25.01
CA GLY A 233 -7.97 10.55 24.20
C GLY A 233 -8.81 9.76 23.21
N VAL A 234 -9.41 10.45 22.27
CA VAL A 234 -10.20 9.89 21.16
C VAL A 234 -9.36 9.90 19.90
N CYS A 235 -9.17 8.77 19.23
CA CYS A 235 -8.46 8.75 17.96
C CYS A 235 -9.42 8.91 16.77
N ILE A 236 -8.95 9.66 15.77
CA ILE A 236 -9.72 9.98 14.57
C ILE A 236 -9.13 9.20 13.40
N LEU A 237 -9.88 8.18 12.93
CA LEU A 237 -9.41 7.21 11.95
C LEU A 237 -10.53 6.75 11.01
N SER A 238 -10.17 6.16 9.87
CA SER A 238 -11.09 5.43 8.99
C SER A 238 -10.97 3.91 9.13
N ASP A 239 -9.99 3.45 9.90
CA ASP A 239 -9.70 2.04 10.14
C ASP A 239 -10.74 1.40 11.07
N ASP A 240 -10.96 0.09 10.90
CA ASP A 240 -11.79 -0.68 11.83
C ASP A 240 -11.26 -0.62 13.26
N PRO A 241 -12.15 -0.55 14.27
CA PRO A 241 -11.75 -0.42 15.67
C PRO A 241 -11.05 -1.68 16.18
N ARG A 242 -9.89 -1.50 16.82
CA ARG A 242 -9.14 -2.55 17.54
C ARG A 242 -9.22 -2.33 19.06
N PHE A 243 -8.71 -3.28 19.83
CA PHE A 243 -8.58 -3.18 21.28
C PHE A 243 -9.91 -2.90 22.02
N GLY A 244 -11.05 -3.31 21.43
CA GLY A 244 -12.37 -3.09 22.02
C GLY A 244 -12.85 -1.64 22.01
N LEU A 245 -12.28 -0.79 21.16
CA LEU A 245 -12.70 0.60 21.01
C LEU A 245 -14.15 0.70 20.50
N ARG A 246 -14.86 1.71 20.97
CA ARG A 246 -16.14 2.16 20.41
C ARG A 246 -15.86 3.13 19.29
N SER A 247 -16.56 2.97 18.17
CA SER A 247 -16.48 3.86 17.00
C SER A 247 -17.78 4.62 16.84
N LEU A 248 -17.71 5.93 16.75
CA LEU A 248 -18.86 6.79 16.50
C LEU A 248 -18.59 7.64 15.26
N PRO A 249 -19.60 7.87 14.39
CA PRO A 249 -19.46 8.77 13.25
C PRO A 249 -19.23 10.20 13.73
N ILE A 250 -18.45 10.95 12.97
CA ILE A 250 -18.22 12.38 13.24
C ILE A 250 -19.19 13.18 12.39
N ARG A 251 -20.10 13.90 13.06
CA ARG A 251 -21.13 14.71 12.43
C ARG A 251 -20.61 16.12 12.12
N LEU A 252 -20.82 16.53 10.90
CA LEU A 252 -20.64 17.89 10.39
C LEU A 252 -22.00 18.58 10.22
N THR A 253 -22.02 19.86 9.89
CA THR A 253 -23.26 20.60 9.60
C THR A 253 -23.99 20.05 8.37
N ASP A 254 -23.25 19.53 7.39
CA ASP A 254 -23.72 19.08 6.09
C ASP A 254 -23.55 17.57 5.85
N GLY A 255 -23.49 16.77 6.92
CA GLY A 255 -23.38 15.31 6.84
C GLY A 255 -22.37 14.71 7.80
N LEU A 256 -21.72 13.62 7.39
CA LEU A 256 -20.71 12.92 8.18
C LEU A 256 -19.31 13.17 7.59
N LEU A 257 -18.30 13.13 8.45
CA LEU A 257 -16.91 13.22 8.01
C LEU A 257 -16.51 11.93 7.30
N HIS A 258 -15.98 12.06 6.09
CA HIS A 258 -15.51 10.94 5.28
C HIS A 258 -14.24 11.30 4.52
N VAL A 259 -13.51 10.28 4.09
CA VAL A 259 -12.39 10.39 3.15
C VAL A 259 -12.80 9.79 1.81
N THR A 260 -12.65 10.56 0.72
CA THR A 260 -12.95 10.07 -0.63
C THR A 260 -11.79 9.24 -1.16
N LEU A 261 -12.09 8.07 -1.72
CA LEU A 261 -11.14 7.20 -2.38
C LEU A 261 -11.21 7.39 -3.90
N PHE A 262 -10.04 7.51 -4.53
CA PHE A 262 -9.86 7.71 -5.96
C PHE A 262 -9.04 6.57 -6.54
N GLY A 263 -9.60 5.82 -7.50
CA GLY A 263 -8.85 4.88 -8.32
C GLY A 263 -8.28 5.60 -9.53
N ALA A 264 -6.96 5.60 -9.73
CA ALA A 264 -6.28 6.37 -10.76
C ALA A 264 -5.32 5.52 -11.59
N TRP A 265 -5.20 5.80 -12.88
CA TRP A 265 -4.33 5.09 -13.82
C TRP A 265 -3.82 6.01 -14.92
N ASP A 266 -2.74 5.57 -15.59
CA ASP A 266 -2.25 6.21 -16.81
C ASP A 266 -3.20 5.87 -17.99
N PRO A 267 -3.84 6.85 -18.66
CA PRO A 267 -4.74 6.60 -19.79
C PRO A 267 -4.05 5.91 -20.96
N THR A 268 -2.73 6.01 -21.07
CA THR A 268 -1.93 5.34 -22.12
C THR A 268 -1.51 3.93 -21.75
N HIS A 269 -1.84 3.45 -20.55
CA HIS A 269 -1.49 2.12 -20.09
C HIS A 269 -2.12 1.04 -20.99
N TYR A 270 -1.33 0.03 -21.38
CA TYR A 270 -1.77 -1.04 -22.28
C TYR A 270 -3.04 -1.78 -21.80
N ALA A 271 -3.27 -1.85 -20.50
CA ALA A 271 -4.45 -2.46 -19.87
C ALA A 271 -5.49 -1.43 -19.40
N ALA A 272 -5.47 -0.18 -19.88
CA ALA A 272 -6.35 0.90 -19.39
C ALA A 272 -7.83 0.51 -19.34
N SER A 273 -8.34 -0.19 -20.36
CA SER A 273 -9.73 -0.66 -20.41
C SER A 273 -10.04 -1.68 -19.31
N GLN A 274 -9.10 -2.59 -19.02
CA GLN A 274 -9.26 -3.59 -17.98
C GLN A 274 -9.15 -2.95 -16.58
N ILE A 275 -8.22 -2.00 -16.40
CA ILE A 275 -8.09 -1.23 -15.16
C ILE A 275 -9.38 -0.49 -14.87
N ARG A 276 -9.96 0.18 -15.88
CA ARG A 276 -11.26 0.87 -15.74
C ARG A 276 -12.34 -0.09 -15.30
N ALA A 277 -12.50 -1.24 -15.95
CA ALA A 277 -13.49 -2.25 -15.57
C ALA A 277 -13.29 -2.75 -14.13
N CYS A 278 -12.05 -3.02 -13.73
CA CYS A 278 -11.71 -3.41 -12.35
C CYS A 278 -12.07 -2.30 -11.34
N LEU A 279 -11.81 -1.04 -11.66
CA LEU A 279 -12.14 0.10 -10.80
C LEU A 279 -13.65 0.36 -10.72
N ASP A 280 -14.42 0.08 -11.79
CA ASP A 280 -15.88 0.16 -11.77
C ASP A 280 -16.47 -0.91 -10.84
N GLU A 281 -15.97 -2.15 -10.89
CA GLU A 281 -16.34 -3.24 -9.96
C GLU A 281 -15.96 -2.89 -8.52
N LEU A 282 -14.75 -2.34 -8.31
CA LEU A 282 -14.29 -1.90 -6.99
C LEU A 282 -15.13 -0.74 -6.45
N ALA A 283 -15.57 0.20 -7.30
CA ALA A 283 -16.45 1.29 -6.89
C ALA A 283 -17.83 0.76 -6.46
N GLU A 284 -18.35 -0.27 -7.14
CA GLU A 284 -19.61 -0.93 -6.73
C GLU A 284 -19.44 -1.65 -5.38
N PHE A 285 -18.34 -2.38 -5.22
CA PHE A 285 -17.99 -3.01 -3.95
C PHE A 285 -17.91 -1.99 -2.81
N CYS A 286 -17.20 -0.87 -3.00
CA CYS A 286 -17.09 0.19 -2.01
C CYS A 286 -18.44 0.81 -1.64
N ARG A 287 -19.37 0.98 -2.59
CA ARG A 287 -20.74 1.44 -2.29
C ARG A 287 -21.45 0.48 -1.33
N GLY A 288 -21.35 -0.82 -1.56
CA GLY A 288 -21.90 -1.84 -0.65
C GLY A 288 -21.23 -1.84 0.71
N LEU A 289 -19.89 -1.77 0.72
CA LEU A 289 -19.09 -1.79 1.93
C LEU A 289 -19.40 -0.59 2.85
N PHE A 290 -19.47 0.61 2.28
CA PHE A 290 -19.67 1.83 3.07
C PHE A 290 -21.17 2.10 3.38
N ALA A 291 -22.11 1.56 2.60
CA ALA A 291 -23.56 1.66 2.91
C ALA A 291 -23.96 0.82 4.14
N ALA A 292 -23.28 -0.27 4.41
CA ALA A 292 -23.53 -1.12 5.59
C ALA A 292 -23.17 -0.45 6.92
N VAL A 293 -22.57 0.74 6.85
CA VAL A 293 -22.01 1.48 7.99
C VAL A 293 -22.85 2.71 8.35
N HIS A 294 -23.91 2.99 7.57
CA HIS A 294 -24.92 4.01 7.83
C HIS A 294 -26.21 3.37 8.32
#